data_95e7c29e369fc70fdfb399565217f944
#
_entry.id   95e7c29e369fc70fdfb399565217f944
#
_cell.length_a   1.000
_cell.length_b   1.000
_cell.length_c   1.000
_cell.angle_alpha   90.00
_cell.angle_beta   90.00
_cell.angle_gamma   90.00
#
_symmetry.space_group_name_H-M   'P 1'
#
loop_
_entity.id
_entity.type
_entity.pdbx_description
1 polymer ?
#
loop_
_entity_poly.entity_id
_entity_poly.type
_entity_poly.pdbx_seq_one_letter_code
_entity_poly.pdbx_strand_id
1 'polypeptide(L)'
;MTSGRAAAFFEDDILLTGMAAASATPNDYVLSTEGYSIDPYALMFAKGDADFKRLVDGAITAAYRSGEINPIYERWYLKPIPPKGINLNFVMGPVLKNAIATPTDSPDPSAYH
;
A
#
# COMPACT_ATOMS: atom_id res chain seq x y z
N MET A 1 22.35 -2.69 -0.87
CA MET A 1 22.61 -2.37 0.55
C MET A 1 23.39 -3.50 1.23
N THR A 2 22.87 -4.72 1.34
CA THR A 2 23.56 -5.87 2.00
C THR A 2 24.99 -6.16 1.50
N SER A 3 25.29 -5.86 0.23
CA SER A 3 26.63 -6.03 -0.37
C SER A 3 27.56 -4.83 -0.18
N GLY A 4 27.15 -3.79 0.54
CA GLY A 4 27.91 -2.56 0.73
C GLY A 4 28.01 -1.64 -0.50
N ARG A 5 27.38 -2.01 -1.64
CA ARG A 5 27.47 -1.21 -2.89
C ARG A 5 26.55 -0.01 -2.95
N ALA A 6 25.54 0.05 -2.07
CA ALA A 6 24.60 1.17 -1.98
C ALA A 6 24.29 1.47 -0.51
N ALA A 7 24.25 2.77 -0.16
CA ALA A 7 23.90 3.22 1.18
C ALA A 7 22.40 3.46 1.36
N ALA A 8 21.67 3.72 0.26
CA ALA A 8 20.23 3.96 0.27
C ALA A 8 19.56 3.25 -0.92
N PHE A 9 18.26 3.00 -0.78
CA PHE A 9 17.41 2.41 -1.80
C PHE A 9 16.04 3.10 -1.75
N PHE A 10 15.49 3.44 -2.90
CA PHE A 10 14.19 4.10 -3.05
C PHE A 10 13.20 3.14 -3.67
N GLU A 11 12.06 3.00 -3.02
CA GLU A 11 10.92 2.19 -3.45
C GLU A 11 9.69 2.62 -2.62
N ASP A 12 8.52 2.07 -2.90
CA ASP A 12 7.34 2.30 -2.09
C ASP A 12 7.54 1.85 -0.64
N ASP A 13 7.01 2.62 0.29
CA ASP A 13 7.18 2.40 1.73
C ASP A 13 6.75 0.99 2.18
N ILE A 14 5.65 0.48 1.63
CA ILE A 14 5.17 -0.88 1.94
C ILE A 14 6.11 -1.95 1.40
N LEU A 15 6.69 -1.75 0.21
CA LEU A 15 7.65 -2.70 -0.36
C LEU A 15 8.95 -2.68 0.42
N LEU A 16 9.45 -1.48 0.79
CA LEU A 16 10.63 -1.35 1.66
C LEU A 16 10.42 -2.01 3.01
N THR A 17 9.25 -1.81 3.63
CA THR A 17 8.87 -2.47 4.89
C THR A 17 8.92 -3.99 4.76
N GLY A 18 8.34 -4.53 3.69
CA GLY A 18 8.35 -5.97 3.41
C GLY A 18 9.76 -6.52 3.19
N MET A 19 10.60 -5.81 2.45
CA MET A 19 11.99 -6.19 2.18
C MET A 19 12.83 -6.16 3.45
N ALA A 20 12.70 -5.13 4.27
CA ALA A 20 13.40 -5.02 5.55
C ALA A 20 12.97 -6.15 6.50
N ALA A 21 11.66 -6.37 6.66
CA ALA A 21 11.11 -7.41 7.54
C ALA A 21 11.51 -8.84 7.10
N ALA A 22 11.70 -9.06 5.80
CA ALA A 22 12.12 -10.36 5.25
C ALA A 22 13.65 -10.55 5.24
N SER A 23 14.43 -9.54 5.59
CA SER A 23 15.90 -9.61 5.59
C SER A 23 16.42 -10.46 6.77
N ALA A 24 17.68 -10.86 6.71
CA ALA A 24 18.36 -11.55 7.80
C ALA A 24 18.61 -10.63 9.02
N THR A 25 18.67 -9.32 8.79
CA THR A 25 18.96 -8.30 9.79
C THR A 25 17.98 -7.13 9.68
N PRO A 26 16.69 -7.32 10.02
CA PRO A 26 15.66 -6.28 9.84
C PRO A 26 15.98 -4.95 10.52
N ASN A 27 16.63 -5.02 11.69
CA ASN A 27 16.95 -3.85 12.51
C ASN A 27 18.14 -3.00 11.97
N ASP A 28 18.83 -3.47 10.93
CA ASP A 28 19.93 -2.72 10.30
C ASP A 28 19.41 -1.70 9.27
N TYR A 29 18.11 -1.68 9.04
CA TYR A 29 17.47 -0.80 8.05
C TYR A 29 16.57 0.23 8.74
N VAL A 30 16.67 1.46 8.26
CA VAL A 30 15.79 2.55 8.69
C VAL A 30 15.00 3.01 7.47
N LEU A 31 13.68 3.03 7.58
CA LEU A 31 12.81 3.64 6.58
C LEU A 31 12.63 5.13 6.90
N SER A 32 12.72 5.98 5.86
CA SER A 32 12.38 7.39 6.00
C SER A 32 10.92 7.55 6.39
N THR A 33 10.65 8.51 7.27
CA THR A 33 9.28 8.95 7.59
C THR A 33 8.78 10.01 6.61
N GLU A 34 9.65 10.53 5.77
CA GLU A 34 9.36 11.49 4.71
C GLU A 34 9.10 10.75 3.41
N GLY A 35 7.90 10.92 2.85
CA GLY A 35 7.54 10.45 1.51
C GLY A 35 7.94 11.50 0.47
N TYR A 36 8.55 11.04 -0.64
CA TYR A 36 8.99 11.91 -1.73
C TYR A 36 7.95 12.01 -2.85
N SER A 37 7.05 11.05 -2.95
CA SER A 37 5.93 11.03 -3.89
C SER A 37 4.72 10.29 -3.29
N ILE A 38 3.56 10.46 -3.92
CA ILE A 38 2.36 9.66 -3.68
C ILE A 38 2.02 9.01 -5.01
N ASP A 39 2.12 7.69 -5.07
CA ASP A 39 1.88 6.91 -6.28
C ASP A 39 0.72 5.93 -6.00
N PRO A 40 -0.50 6.24 -6.50
CA PRO A 40 -1.66 5.41 -6.23
C PRO A 40 -1.57 4.06 -6.96
N TYR A 41 -1.73 2.97 -6.25
CA TYR A 41 -1.90 1.65 -6.85
C TYR A 41 -3.24 1.55 -7.56
N ALA A 42 -3.24 0.94 -8.73
CA ALA A 42 -4.45 0.78 -9.54
C ALA A 42 -4.57 -0.62 -10.12
N LEU A 43 -5.80 -1.04 -10.39
CA LEU A 43 -6.09 -2.25 -11.15
C LEU A 43 -6.10 -1.94 -12.64
N MET A 44 -5.34 -2.69 -13.42
CA MET A 44 -5.27 -2.56 -14.87
C MET A 44 -6.24 -3.53 -15.56
N PHE A 45 -7.00 -3.03 -16.52
CA PHE A 45 -7.90 -3.83 -17.37
C PHE A 45 -8.01 -3.24 -18.77
N ALA A 46 -8.79 -3.87 -19.67
CA ALA A 46 -8.92 -3.47 -21.05
C ALA A 46 -9.44 -2.02 -21.20
N LYS A 47 -8.77 -1.22 -22.03
CA LYS A 47 -9.16 0.17 -22.29
C LYS A 47 -10.53 0.20 -22.97
N GLY A 48 -11.43 1.06 -22.48
CA GLY A 48 -12.76 1.25 -23.03
C GLY A 48 -13.83 0.30 -22.47
N ASP A 49 -13.49 -0.62 -21.59
CA ASP A 49 -14.45 -1.48 -20.87
C ASP A 49 -15.10 -0.72 -19.71
N ALA A 50 -16.08 0.11 -20.04
CA ALA A 50 -16.78 0.94 -19.08
C ALA A 50 -17.65 0.13 -18.10
N ASP A 51 -18.12 -1.04 -18.51
CA ASP A 51 -18.95 -1.89 -17.67
C ASP A 51 -18.10 -2.57 -16.60
N PHE A 52 -16.96 -3.10 -17.00
CA PHE A 52 -16.02 -3.68 -16.04
C PHE A 52 -15.46 -2.62 -15.09
N LYS A 53 -15.15 -1.41 -15.60
CA LYS A 53 -14.74 -0.28 -14.74
C LYS A 53 -15.77 0.01 -13.66
N ARG A 54 -17.06 0.14 -14.01
CA ARG A 54 -18.13 0.40 -13.04
C ARG A 54 -18.25 -0.71 -12.00
N LEU A 55 -18.05 -1.97 -12.41
CA LEU A 55 -18.08 -3.11 -11.50
C LEU A 55 -16.94 -3.03 -10.47
N VAL A 56 -15.72 -2.78 -10.93
CA VAL A 56 -14.52 -2.67 -10.07
C VAL A 56 -14.63 -1.47 -9.12
N ASP A 57 -14.93 -0.29 -9.65
CA ASP A 57 -15.09 0.94 -8.85
C ASP A 57 -16.20 0.77 -7.80
N GLY A 58 -17.31 0.14 -8.19
CA GLY A 58 -18.43 -0.15 -7.29
C GLY A 58 -18.04 -1.10 -6.16
N ALA A 59 -17.30 -2.16 -6.45
CA ALA A 59 -16.85 -3.14 -5.46
C ALA A 59 -15.87 -2.51 -4.46
N ILE A 60 -14.87 -1.76 -4.94
CA ILE A 60 -13.89 -1.08 -4.09
C ILE A 60 -14.58 -0.04 -3.21
N THR A 61 -15.43 0.80 -3.80
CA THR A 61 -16.16 1.83 -3.07
C THR A 61 -17.08 1.23 -2.01
N ALA A 62 -17.74 0.11 -2.31
CA ALA A 62 -18.58 -0.60 -1.34
C ALA A 62 -17.77 -1.11 -0.16
N ALA A 63 -16.59 -1.72 -0.40
CA ALA A 63 -15.69 -2.19 0.66
C ALA A 63 -15.18 -1.04 1.55
N TYR A 64 -14.90 0.11 0.95
CA TYR A 64 -14.49 1.32 1.69
C TYR A 64 -15.64 1.86 2.56
N ARG A 65 -16.83 2.03 1.99
CA ARG A 65 -18.00 2.59 2.70
C ARG A 65 -18.55 1.68 3.78
N SER A 66 -18.51 0.35 3.58
CA SER A 66 -18.94 -0.62 4.59
C SER A 66 -17.95 -0.78 5.74
N GLY A 67 -16.71 -0.31 5.57
CA GLY A 67 -15.62 -0.54 6.50
C GLY A 67 -14.96 -1.93 6.37
N GLU A 68 -15.36 -2.74 5.39
CA GLU A 68 -14.78 -4.08 5.14
C GLU A 68 -13.28 -4.00 4.84
N ILE A 69 -12.81 -2.88 4.31
CA ILE A 69 -11.39 -2.64 4.09
C ILE A 69 -10.56 -2.74 5.38
N ASN A 70 -11.13 -2.39 6.55
CA ASN A 70 -10.38 -2.39 7.82
C ASN A 70 -9.94 -3.79 8.25
N PRO A 71 -10.80 -4.83 8.35
CA PRO A 71 -10.35 -6.17 8.67
C PRO A 71 -9.45 -6.78 7.59
N ILE A 72 -9.63 -6.40 6.30
CA ILE A 72 -8.73 -6.80 5.22
C ILE A 72 -7.34 -6.20 5.45
N TYR A 73 -7.27 -4.90 5.73
CA TYR A 73 -6.00 -4.22 6.02
C TYR A 73 -5.31 -4.82 7.25
N GLU A 74 -6.05 -5.00 8.34
CA GLU A 74 -5.52 -5.61 9.57
C GLU A 74 -4.90 -6.99 9.30
N ARG A 75 -5.60 -7.82 8.53
CA ARG A 75 -5.14 -9.18 8.20
C ARG A 75 -3.79 -9.17 7.47
N TRP A 76 -3.58 -8.26 6.53
CA TRP A 76 -2.44 -8.29 5.64
C TRP A 76 -1.28 -7.41 6.06
N TYR A 77 -1.52 -6.39 6.90
CA TYR A 77 -0.50 -5.40 7.26
C TYR A 77 -0.19 -5.35 8.76
N LEU A 78 -1.10 -5.84 9.61
CA LEU A 78 -0.96 -5.76 11.06
C LEU A 78 -0.94 -7.12 11.77
N LYS A 79 -1.06 -8.21 11.02
CA LYS A 79 -1.00 -9.59 11.53
C LYS A 79 0.07 -10.40 10.79
N PRO A 80 0.54 -11.51 11.40
CA PRO A 80 1.46 -12.42 10.71
C PRO A 80 0.83 -13.00 9.43
N ILE A 81 1.53 -12.84 8.30
CA ILE A 81 1.08 -13.31 6.99
C ILE A 81 1.80 -14.61 6.56
N PRO A 82 1.09 -15.59 5.99
CA PRO A 82 1.71 -16.79 5.48
C PRO A 82 2.59 -16.50 4.26
N PRO A 83 3.57 -17.38 3.93
CA PRO A 83 3.89 -18.62 4.64
C PRO A 83 4.87 -18.43 5.81
N LYS A 84 5.55 -17.29 5.89
CA LYS A 84 6.66 -17.04 6.84
C LYS A 84 6.21 -16.48 8.19
N GLY A 85 4.96 -16.10 8.34
CA GLY A 85 4.46 -15.50 9.58
C GLY A 85 5.01 -14.10 9.86
N ILE A 86 5.48 -13.38 8.84
CA ILE A 86 6.01 -12.02 8.98
C ILE A 86 4.83 -11.07 9.25
N ASN A 87 4.93 -10.26 10.30
CA ASN A 87 4.04 -9.13 10.54
C ASN A 87 4.75 -7.84 10.09
N LEU A 88 4.16 -7.12 9.17
CA LEU A 88 4.73 -5.87 8.66
C LEU A 88 4.60 -4.71 9.65
N ASN A 89 3.63 -4.80 10.59
CA ASN A 89 3.29 -3.72 11.53
C ASN A 89 3.08 -2.37 10.82
N PHE A 90 2.56 -2.42 9.60
CA PHE A 90 2.40 -1.25 8.73
C PHE A 90 1.05 -0.59 8.98
N VAL A 91 1.05 0.43 9.83
CA VAL A 91 -0.18 1.16 10.20
C VAL A 91 -0.64 2.03 9.05
N MET A 92 -1.96 2.00 8.77
CA MET A 92 -2.58 2.82 7.73
C MET A 92 -2.32 4.31 7.94
N GLY A 93 -1.60 4.92 7.00
CA GLY A 93 -1.25 6.34 7.02
C GLY A 93 -2.43 7.25 6.66
N PRO A 94 -2.27 8.58 6.85
CA PRO A 94 -3.33 9.55 6.59
C PRO A 94 -3.76 9.59 5.12
N VAL A 95 -2.82 9.49 4.19
CA VAL A 95 -3.10 9.49 2.73
C VAL A 95 -4.05 8.36 2.35
N LEU A 96 -3.80 7.13 2.81
CA LEU A 96 -4.67 6.00 2.52
C LEU A 96 -6.03 6.15 3.23
N LYS A 97 -6.07 6.69 4.45
CA LYS A 97 -7.33 6.98 5.15
C LYS A 97 -8.18 7.99 4.38
N ASN A 98 -7.56 9.02 3.81
CA ASN A 98 -8.25 10.01 2.96
C ASN A 98 -8.78 9.36 1.67
N ALA A 99 -7.99 8.53 1.00
CA ALA A 99 -8.41 7.79 -0.19
C ALA A 99 -9.61 6.86 0.09
N ILE A 100 -9.67 6.24 1.26
CA ILE A 100 -10.80 5.42 1.69
C ILE A 100 -12.04 6.27 1.98
N ALA A 101 -11.86 7.42 2.64
CA ALA A 101 -12.96 8.33 2.98
C ALA A 101 -13.55 9.02 1.74
N THR A 102 -12.71 9.33 0.76
CA THR A 102 -13.08 10.02 -0.50
C THR A 102 -12.52 9.23 -1.68
N PRO A 103 -13.13 8.10 -2.06
CA PRO A 103 -12.64 7.26 -3.15
C PRO A 103 -12.56 8.02 -4.48
N THR A 104 -11.42 7.91 -5.15
CA THR A 104 -11.17 8.50 -6.46
C THR A 104 -10.30 7.56 -7.30
N ASP A 105 -10.41 7.66 -8.63
CA ASP A 105 -9.55 7.01 -9.60
C ASP A 105 -8.60 8.00 -10.29
N SER A 106 -8.43 9.17 -9.69
CA SER A 106 -7.54 10.21 -10.23
C SER A 106 -6.07 9.72 -10.21
N PRO A 107 -5.33 9.90 -11.31
CA PRO A 107 -3.88 9.69 -11.32
C PRO A 107 -3.12 10.85 -10.67
N ASP A 108 -3.80 11.95 -10.33
CA ASP A 108 -3.17 13.14 -9.75
C ASP A 108 -2.91 12.93 -8.25
N PRO A 109 -1.65 12.97 -7.79
CA PRO A 109 -1.30 12.83 -6.37
C PRO A 109 -2.00 13.82 -5.46
N SER A 110 -2.33 15.01 -5.95
CA SER A 110 -3.03 16.04 -5.15
C SER A 110 -4.44 15.64 -4.72
N ALA A 111 -5.05 14.67 -5.40
CA ALA A 111 -6.36 14.15 -5.04
C ALA A 111 -6.38 13.31 -3.75
N TYR A 112 -5.21 13.01 -3.17
CA TYR A 112 -5.05 12.11 -2.02
C TYR A 112 -4.61 12.83 -0.73
N HIS A 113 -4.56 14.17 -0.74
CA HIS A 113 -4.16 15.01 0.41
C HIS A 113 -5.35 15.47 1.25
#